data_5e3090abfa3d026e36ddb55de20c0a8c
#
_entry.id   5e3090abfa3d026e36ddb55de20c0a8c
#
_cell.length_a   1.000
_cell.length_b   1.000
_cell.length_c   1.000
_cell.angle_alpha   90.00
_cell.angle_beta   90.00
_cell.angle_gamma   90.00
#
_symmetry.space_group_name_H-M   'P 1'
#
loop_
_entity.id
_entity.type
_entity.pdbx_description
1 polymer ?
#
loop_
_entity_poly.entity_id
_entity_poly.type
_entity_poly.pdbx_seq_one_letter_code
_entity_poly.pdbx_strand_id
1 'polypeptide(L)'
;MYDTNSSNKVIKFISQYYYTYDHFLITDPDSSDYLYNFSSKNELLEITPPEQDEEHLWKGIEFLKELLLDFYSTDFIKSHFPYSIILVDEMADPVFGLPANCYTGRYFCCVTIQDMDNMSPEEKAFYSAELHEAIWFQIGLYEENFLDLPDGFFTIS
;
A
#
# COMPACT_ATOMS: atom_id res chain seq x y z
N MET A 1 15.29 -3.58 -11.91
CA MET A 1 15.66 -5.00 -11.81
C MET A 1 15.81 -5.42 -10.36
N TYR A 2 15.27 -6.56 -10.02
CA TYR A 2 15.32 -7.02 -8.64
C TYR A 2 16.68 -7.61 -8.28
N ASP A 3 17.23 -7.18 -7.15
CA ASP A 3 18.52 -7.61 -6.67
C ASP A 3 18.50 -7.71 -5.14
N THR A 4 18.39 -8.93 -4.63
CA THR A 4 18.34 -9.20 -3.20
C THR A 4 19.68 -8.99 -2.49
N ASN A 5 20.73 -8.77 -3.26
CA ASN A 5 22.08 -8.53 -2.73
C ASN A 5 22.53 -7.07 -2.93
N SER A 6 21.62 -6.18 -3.34
CA SER A 6 21.95 -4.79 -3.57
C SER A 6 22.46 -4.11 -2.30
N SER A 7 23.44 -3.20 -2.46
CA SER A 7 23.88 -2.34 -1.38
C SER A 7 22.87 -1.23 -1.07
N ASN A 8 21.96 -0.92 -1.99
CA ASN A 8 20.88 0.00 -1.78
C ASN A 8 19.78 -0.72 -0.99
N LYS A 9 19.49 -0.25 0.21
CA LYS A 9 18.52 -0.87 1.11
C LYS A 9 17.12 -0.95 0.50
N VAL A 10 16.73 0.07 -0.25
CA VAL A 10 15.40 0.14 -0.88
C VAL A 10 15.29 -0.94 -1.95
N ILE A 11 16.26 -1.02 -2.84
CA ILE A 11 16.27 -2.03 -3.92
C ILE A 11 16.29 -3.42 -3.31
N LYS A 12 17.09 -3.62 -2.29
CA LYS A 12 17.18 -4.91 -1.60
C LYS A 12 15.83 -5.31 -1.01
N PHE A 13 15.16 -4.40 -0.32
CA PHE A 13 13.86 -4.68 0.29
C PHE A 13 12.79 -4.94 -0.76
N ILE A 14 12.71 -4.12 -1.80
CA ILE A 14 11.75 -4.30 -2.90
C ILE A 14 11.94 -5.67 -3.53
N SER A 15 13.19 -6.08 -3.74
CA SER A 15 13.51 -7.37 -4.32
C SER A 15 13.10 -8.52 -3.40
N GLN A 16 13.40 -8.41 -2.11
CA GLN A 16 12.98 -9.40 -1.11
C GLN A 16 11.46 -9.48 -1.02
N TYR A 17 10.77 -8.35 -1.08
CA TYR A 17 9.32 -8.29 -1.06
C TYR A 17 8.74 -9.07 -2.24
N TYR A 18 9.26 -8.84 -3.42
CA TYR A 18 8.81 -9.56 -4.61
C TYR A 18 9.02 -11.08 -4.48
N TYR A 19 10.21 -11.50 -4.09
CA TYR A 19 10.50 -12.93 -4.00
C TYR A 19 9.79 -13.61 -2.82
N THR A 20 9.52 -12.88 -1.74
CA THR A 20 8.86 -13.44 -0.57
C THR A 20 7.36 -13.52 -0.76
N TYR A 21 6.73 -12.47 -1.30
CA TYR A 21 5.29 -12.36 -1.34
C TYR A 21 4.69 -12.52 -2.74
N ASP A 22 5.50 -12.57 -3.77
CA ASP A 22 5.06 -12.61 -5.17
C ASP A 22 4.18 -11.39 -5.53
N HIS A 23 4.48 -10.27 -4.93
CA HIS A 23 3.81 -8.98 -5.11
C HIS A 23 4.83 -7.88 -5.28
N PHE A 24 4.37 -6.72 -5.75
CA PHE A 24 5.24 -5.58 -6.01
C PHE A 24 5.11 -4.52 -4.92
N LEU A 25 6.24 -4.00 -4.49
CA LEU A 25 6.32 -2.76 -3.74
C LEU A 25 6.95 -1.72 -4.68
N ILE A 26 6.20 -0.67 -5.00
CA ILE A 26 6.59 0.33 -6.01
C ILE A 26 6.92 1.63 -5.31
N THR A 27 8.15 2.10 -5.49
CA THR A 27 8.63 3.35 -4.92
C THR A 27 8.90 4.42 -5.96
N ASP A 28 8.79 4.08 -7.24
CA ASP A 28 8.94 5.00 -8.37
C ASP A 28 7.76 4.80 -9.33
N PRO A 29 6.55 5.19 -8.91
CA PRO A 29 5.35 4.90 -9.68
C PRO A 29 5.25 5.77 -10.93
N ASP A 30 4.73 5.17 -11.99
CA ASP A 30 4.26 5.91 -13.15
C ASP A 30 2.75 5.68 -13.34
N SER A 31 2.16 6.35 -14.32
CA SER A 31 0.73 6.28 -14.52
C SER A 31 0.21 4.85 -14.78
N SER A 32 1.02 4.00 -15.37
CA SER A 32 0.61 2.62 -15.65
C SER A 32 0.39 1.80 -14.38
N ASP A 33 1.04 2.19 -13.27
CA ASP A 33 0.94 1.46 -12.01
C ASP A 33 -0.42 1.65 -11.32
N TYR A 34 -1.07 2.79 -11.53
CA TYR A 34 -2.30 3.13 -10.82
C TYR A 34 -3.49 3.47 -11.72
N LEU A 35 -3.29 3.68 -13.01
CA LEU A 35 -4.41 3.94 -13.95
C LEU A 35 -5.04 2.66 -14.48
N TYR A 36 -4.41 1.54 -14.28
CA TYR A 36 -4.76 0.26 -14.87
C TYR A 36 -6.21 -0.17 -14.60
N ASN A 37 -6.77 0.25 -13.48
CA ASN A 37 -8.07 -0.22 -13.02
C ASN A 37 -9.20 0.78 -13.16
N PHE A 38 -8.96 1.94 -13.76
CA PHE A 38 -10.01 2.92 -13.93
C PHE A 38 -10.79 2.64 -15.21
N SER A 39 -12.05 2.27 -15.03
CA SER A 39 -12.95 2.09 -16.14
C SER A 39 -13.49 3.43 -16.68
N SER A 40 -13.40 4.49 -15.89
CA SER A 40 -13.84 5.83 -16.25
C SER A 40 -12.64 6.72 -16.58
N LYS A 41 -12.72 7.43 -17.69
CA LYS A 41 -11.66 8.34 -18.11
C LYS A 41 -11.52 9.56 -17.22
N ASN A 42 -12.50 9.81 -16.36
CA ASN A 42 -12.55 11.01 -15.53
C ASN A 42 -12.06 10.78 -14.10
N GLU A 43 -11.72 9.55 -13.77
CA GLU A 43 -11.29 9.20 -12.42
C GLU A 43 -9.79 8.95 -12.39
N LEU A 44 -9.04 10.04 -12.55
CA LEU A 44 -7.59 9.98 -12.47
C LEU A 44 -7.17 10.28 -11.03
N LEU A 45 -6.48 9.32 -10.44
CA LEU A 45 -5.84 9.52 -9.14
C LEU A 45 -4.68 10.50 -9.32
N GLU A 46 -4.72 11.63 -8.62
CA GLU A 46 -3.63 12.60 -8.65
C GLU A 46 -2.61 12.23 -7.58
N ILE A 47 -1.42 11.87 -8.00
CA ILE A 47 -0.36 11.52 -7.06
C ILE A 47 0.88 12.36 -7.32
N THR A 48 1.64 12.58 -6.25
CA THR A 48 3.00 13.10 -6.31
C THR A 48 3.92 11.93 -5.99
N PRO A 49 4.74 11.47 -6.95
CA PRO A 49 5.68 10.38 -6.69
C PRO A 49 6.62 10.74 -5.56
N PRO A 50 7.13 9.75 -4.82
CA PRO A 50 8.07 10.04 -3.74
C PRO A 50 9.36 10.62 -4.28
N GLU A 51 9.97 11.49 -3.49
CA GLU A 51 11.33 11.95 -3.77
C GLU A 51 12.26 10.72 -3.82
N GLN A 52 13.04 10.62 -4.90
CA GLN A 52 13.92 9.47 -5.17
C GLN A 52 15.23 9.61 -4.41
N ASP A 53 15.14 9.64 -3.09
CA ASP A 53 16.25 9.65 -2.15
C ASP A 53 16.20 8.37 -1.34
N GLU A 54 17.31 7.66 -1.26
CA GLU A 54 17.37 6.36 -0.60
C GLU A 54 16.91 6.44 0.87
N GLU A 55 17.33 7.49 1.57
CA GLU A 55 16.94 7.66 2.98
C GLU A 55 15.43 7.91 3.12
N HIS A 56 14.86 8.76 2.30
CA HIS A 56 13.43 9.05 2.31
C HIS A 56 12.61 7.80 1.99
N LEU A 57 12.98 7.11 0.94
CA LEU A 57 12.28 5.88 0.54
C LEU A 57 12.42 4.78 1.59
N TRP A 58 13.59 4.66 2.20
CA TRP A 58 13.79 3.66 3.25
C TRP A 58 12.93 3.96 4.48
N LYS A 59 12.84 5.21 4.89
CA LYS A 59 11.94 5.62 5.97
C LYS A 59 10.49 5.31 5.62
N GLY A 60 10.10 5.52 4.38
CA GLY A 60 8.77 5.16 3.90
C GLY A 60 8.49 3.67 4.01
N ILE A 61 9.46 2.84 3.66
CA ILE A 61 9.35 1.38 3.80
C ILE A 61 9.23 0.99 5.28
N GLU A 62 10.06 1.56 6.14
CA GLU A 62 9.99 1.30 7.57
C GLU A 62 8.63 1.71 8.15
N PHE A 63 8.10 2.86 7.71
CA PHE A 63 6.79 3.35 8.07
C PHE A 63 5.69 2.36 7.65
N LEU A 64 5.75 1.89 6.41
CA LEU A 64 4.81 0.89 5.90
C LEU A 64 4.86 -0.42 6.70
N LYS A 65 6.07 -0.87 7.03
CA LYS A 65 6.24 -2.07 7.85
C LYS A 65 5.63 -1.90 9.23
N GLU A 66 5.96 -0.82 9.90
CA GLU A 66 5.46 -0.53 11.25
C GLU A 66 3.94 -0.44 11.29
N LEU A 67 3.34 0.26 10.32
CA LEU A 67 1.92 0.56 10.36
C LEU A 67 1.04 -0.50 9.71
N LEU A 68 1.59 -1.35 8.88
CA LEU A 68 0.80 -2.32 8.12
C LEU A 68 1.41 -3.71 8.06
N LEU A 69 2.59 -3.84 7.45
CA LEU A 69 3.11 -5.17 7.08
C LEU A 69 3.38 -6.07 8.27
N ASP A 70 3.90 -5.52 9.38
CA ASP A 70 4.31 -6.30 10.55
C ASP A 70 3.12 -6.94 11.29
N PHE A 71 1.90 -6.54 10.96
CA PHE A 71 0.68 -7.10 11.56
C PHE A 71 0.22 -8.41 10.92
N TYR A 72 0.82 -8.81 9.79
CA TYR A 72 0.34 -9.95 9.02
C TYR A 72 1.44 -10.98 8.78
N SER A 73 1.03 -12.24 8.71
CA SER A 73 1.95 -13.31 8.37
C SER A 73 2.37 -13.23 6.91
N THR A 74 3.48 -13.88 6.58
CA THR A 74 3.96 -14.01 5.21
C THR A 74 2.90 -14.64 4.31
N ASP A 75 2.27 -15.70 4.78
CA ASP A 75 1.24 -16.39 4.00
C ASP A 75 0.03 -15.52 3.74
N PHE A 76 -0.38 -14.71 4.73
CA PHE A 76 -1.50 -13.80 4.56
C PHE A 76 -1.19 -12.73 3.51
N ILE A 77 -0.03 -12.10 3.60
CA ILE A 77 0.38 -11.09 2.63
C ILE A 77 0.42 -11.68 1.22
N LYS A 78 1.06 -12.82 1.08
CA LYS A 78 1.20 -13.50 -0.21
C LYS A 78 -0.15 -13.85 -0.82
N SER A 79 -1.10 -14.28 0.00
CA SER A 79 -2.38 -14.79 -0.49
C SER A 79 -3.45 -13.72 -0.66
N HIS A 80 -3.41 -12.65 0.12
CA HIS A 80 -4.55 -11.73 0.22
C HIS A 80 -4.23 -10.27 -0.03
N PHE A 81 -2.99 -9.83 0.11
CA PHE A 81 -2.64 -8.42 -0.09
C PHE A 81 -2.80 -8.03 -1.56
N PRO A 82 -3.00 -6.73 -1.84
CA PRO A 82 -3.07 -6.27 -3.22
C PRO A 82 -1.79 -6.61 -3.98
N TYR A 83 -1.94 -6.77 -5.29
CA TYR A 83 -0.84 -7.12 -6.18
C TYR A 83 0.31 -6.12 -6.07
N SER A 84 0.01 -4.83 -5.87
CA SER A 84 1.01 -3.79 -5.68
C SER A 84 0.67 -2.91 -4.49
N ILE A 85 1.70 -2.53 -3.73
CA ILE A 85 1.62 -1.40 -2.83
C ILE A 85 2.49 -0.31 -3.42
N ILE A 86 1.96 0.90 -3.54
CA ILE A 86 2.62 2.02 -4.18
C ILE A 86 2.84 3.11 -3.14
N LEU A 87 4.10 3.45 -2.87
CA LEU A 87 4.42 4.57 -1.99
C LEU A 87 4.38 5.86 -2.80
N VAL A 88 3.72 6.86 -2.27
CA VAL A 88 3.64 8.19 -2.87
C VAL A 88 3.91 9.24 -1.81
N ASP A 89 4.32 10.43 -2.20
CA ASP A 89 4.46 11.52 -1.22
C ASP A 89 3.12 12.13 -0.92
N GLU A 90 2.33 12.44 -1.94
CA GLU A 90 0.99 12.99 -1.76
C GLU A 90 0.02 12.37 -2.75
N MET A 91 -1.25 12.34 -2.40
CA MET A 91 -2.31 12.02 -3.36
C MET A 91 -3.61 12.70 -2.98
N ALA A 92 -4.46 12.86 -3.99
CA ALA A 92 -5.82 13.34 -3.81
C ALA A 92 -6.79 12.26 -4.30
N ASP A 93 -7.92 12.12 -3.60
CA ASP A 93 -8.91 11.15 -4.03
C ASP A 93 -9.54 11.59 -5.37
N PRO A 94 -9.90 10.65 -6.24
CA PRO A 94 -10.35 10.97 -7.58
C PRO A 94 -11.78 11.53 -7.63
N VAL A 95 -12.55 11.41 -6.56
CA VAL A 95 -13.95 11.85 -6.54
C VAL A 95 -14.06 13.32 -6.13
N PHE A 96 -13.43 13.68 -5.01
CA PHE A 96 -13.58 15.01 -4.43
C PHE A 96 -12.32 15.88 -4.56
N GLY A 97 -11.21 15.30 -4.98
CA GLY A 97 -9.94 16.01 -5.08
C GLY A 97 -9.34 16.38 -3.73
N LEU A 98 -9.79 15.74 -2.66
CA LEU A 98 -9.29 16.01 -1.30
C LEU A 98 -8.05 15.18 -0.99
N PRO A 99 -7.13 15.70 -0.16
CA PRO A 99 -5.97 14.91 0.26
C PRO A 99 -6.41 13.59 0.90
N ALA A 100 -5.72 12.52 0.53
CA ALA A 100 -6.00 11.19 1.06
C ALA A 100 -4.72 10.56 1.58
N ASN A 101 -4.83 9.75 2.63
CA ASN A 101 -3.70 9.01 3.20
C ASN A 101 -3.43 7.72 2.46
N CYS A 102 -4.49 7.08 1.98
CA CYS A 102 -4.37 5.85 1.20
C CYS A 102 -5.53 5.74 0.23
N TYR A 103 -5.34 4.94 -0.79
CA TYR A 103 -6.35 4.67 -1.79
C TYR A 103 -6.16 3.28 -2.37
N THR A 104 -7.22 2.50 -2.45
CA THR A 104 -7.16 1.16 -3.03
C THR A 104 -7.90 1.10 -4.36
N GLY A 105 -7.23 0.62 -5.37
CA GLY A 105 -7.84 0.16 -6.61
C GLY A 105 -8.01 -1.36 -6.56
N ARG A 106 -8.35 -1.96 -7.70
CA ARG A 106 -8.59 -3.41 -7.75
C ARG A 106 -7.32 -4.22 -7.43
N TYR A 107 -6.17 -3.77 -7.91
CA TYR A 107 -4.92 -4.52 -7.79
C TYR A 107 -3.83 -3.79 -7.03
N PHE A 108 -4.12 -2.61 -6.50
CA PHE A 108 -3.10 -1.80 -5.85
C PHE A 108 -3.64 -1.08 -4.63
N CYS A 109 -2.72 -0.69 -3.77
CA CYS A 109 -2.97 0.23 -2.67
C CYS A 109 -1.89 1.31 -2.68
N CYS A 110 -2.29 2.57 -2.80
CA CYS A 110 -1.38 3.70 -2.67
C CYS A 110 -1.33 4.16 -1.22
N VAL A 111 -0.14 4.47 -0.73
CA VAL A 111 0.10 4.88 0.65
C VAL A 111 0.96 6.14 0.65
N THR A 112 0.51 7.20 1.33
CA THR A 112 1.28 8.44 1.43
C THR A 112 2.32 8.35 2.56
N ILE A 113 3.52 8.86 2.29
CA ILE A 113 4.61 8.84 3.25
C ILE A 113 5.17 10.21 3.58
N GLN A 114 4.64 11.28 2.98
CA GLN A 114 5.20 12.62 3.15
C GLN A 114 5.25 13.09 4.60
N ASP A 115 4.20 12.86 5.36
CA ASP A 115 4.08 13.36 6.73
C ASP A 115 4.55 12.39 7.80
N MET A 116 5.16 11.27 7.38
CA MET A 116 5.54 10.20 8.31
C MET A 116 6.45 10.64 9.46
N ASP A 117 7.33 11.61 9.22
CA ASP A 117 8.27 12.09 10.23
C ASP A 117 7.62 13.03 11.24
N ASN A 118 6.45 13.58 10.93
CA ASN A 118 5.77 14.58 11.73
C ASN A 118 4.55 14.04 12.48
N MET A 119 4.28 12.77 12.36
CA MET A 119 3.12 12.15 13.01
C MET A 119 3.38 11.86 14.49
N SER A 120 2.42 12.25 15.33
CA SER A 120 2.39 11.82 16.72
C SER A 120 2.04 10.32 16.80
N PRO A 121 2.27 9.66 17.95
CA PRO A 121 1.83 8.28 18.12
C PRO A 121 0.34 8.07 17.87
N GLU A 122 -0.50 9.04 18.26
CA GLU A 122 -1.96 8.96 18.03
C GLU A 122 -2.28 9.09 16.54
N GLU A 123 -1.60 9.99 15.84
CA GLU A 123 -1.78 10.13 14.39
C GLU A 123 -1.33 8.89 13.63
N LYS A 124 -0.23 8.27 14.05
CA LYS A 124 0.24 7.00 13.47
C LYS A 124 -0.78 5.89 13.70
N ALA A 125 -1.35 5.81 14.89
CA ALA A 125 -2.36 4.79 15.18
C ALA A 125 -3.59 4.97 14.30
N PHE A 126 -4.03 6.21 14.09
CA PHE A 126 -5.15 6.53 13.22
C PHE A 126 -4.84 6.16 11.77
N TYR A 127 -3.65 6.52 11.31
CA TYR A 127 -3.20 6.20 9.95
C TYR A 127 -3.11 4.69 9.75
N SER A 128 -2.57 3.97 10.72
CA SER A 128 -2.50 2.51 10.67
C SER A 128 -3.89 1.90 10.56
N ALA A 129 -4.85 2.40 11.34
CA ALA A 129 -6.23 1.92 11.27
C ALA A 129 -6.83 2.15 9.87
N GLU A 130 -6.56 3.30 9.26
CA GLU A 130 -7.02 3.57 7.90
C GLU A 130 -6.41 2.59 6.89
N LEU A 131 -5.13 2.29 7.02
CA LEU A 131 -4.45 1.34 6.12
C LEU A 131 -5.05 -0.05 6.25
N HIS A 132 -5.25 -0.53 7.48
CA HIS A 132 -5.85 -1.85 7.71
C HIS A 132 -7.27 -1.89 7.14
N GLU A 133 -8.06 -0.86 7.38
CA GLU A 133 -9.40 -0.78 6.85
C GLU A 133 -9.42 -0.84 5.32
N ALA A 134 -8.53 -0.09 4.68
CA ALA A 134 -8.41 -0.07 3.22
C ALA A 134 -8.05 -1.45 2.66
N ILE A 135 -7.10 -2.13 3.28
CA ILE A 135 -6.69 -3.48 2.85
C ILE A 135 -7.84 -4.47 3.01
N TRP A 136 -8.50 -4.47 4.15
CA TRP A 136 -9.61 -5.39 4.41
C TRP A 136 -10.81 -5.10 3.50
N PHE A 137 -11.08 -3.83 3.23
CA PHE A 137 -12.11 -3.44 2.30
C PHE A 137 -11.83 -3.99 0.90
N GLN A 138 -10.59 -3.85 0.44
CA GLN A 138 -10.19 -4.38 -0.86
C GLN A 138 -10.31 -5.90 -0.92
N ILE A 139 -9.85 -6.59 0.11
CA ILE A 139 -9.96 -8.05 0.19
C ILE A 139 -11.44 -8.47 0.12
N GLY A 140 -12.30 -7.81 0.87
CA GLY A 140 -13.72 -8.10 0.87
C GLY A 140 -14.41 -7.87 -0.45
N LEU A 141 -13.94 -6.89 -1.24
CA LEU A 141 -14.53 -6.60 -2.55
C LEU A 141 -14.09 -7.55 -3.65
N TYR A 142 -12.81 -7.96 -3.63
CA TYR A 142 -12.19 -8.56 -4.81
C TYR A 142 -11.77 -10.00 -4.62
N GLU A 143 -11.88 -10.55 -3.43
CA GLU A 143 -11.47 -11.91 -3.16
C GLU A 143 -12.67 -12.80 -2.86
N GLU A 144 -13.08 -13.58 -3.88
CA GLU A 144 -14.26 -14.44 -3.78
C GLU A 144 -14.15 -15.47 -2.66
N ASN A 145 -12.99 -16.05 -2.48
CA ASN A 145 -12.78 -17.10 -1.48
C ASN A 145 -12.85 -16.61 -0.05
N PHE A 146 -12.74 -15.29 0.14
CA PHE A 146 -12.82 -14.70 1.46
C PHE A 146 -14.23 -14.72 2.02
N LEU A 147 -15.23 -14.86 1.15
CA LEU A 147 -16.63 -14.96 1.56
C LEU A 147 -16.98 -16.33 2.16
N ASP A 148 -16.10 -17.31 2.01
CA ASP A 148 -16.28 -18.64 2.58
C ASP A 148 -15.75 -18.79 4.01
N LEU A 149 -15.44 -17.68 4.65
CA LEU A 149 -15.02 -17.68 6.05
C LEU A 149 -16.13 -18.14 6.97
N PRO A 150 -15.79 -18.75 8.12
CA PRO A 150 -16.80 -19.20 9.07
C PRO A 150 -17.76 -18.08 9.46
N ASP A 151 -19.00 -18.47 9.71
CA ASP A 151 -20.01 -17.53 10.19
C ASP A 151 -19.51 -16.82 11.44
N GLY A 152 -19.72 -15.50 11.47
CA GLY A 152 -19.29 -14.69 12.59
C GLY A 152 -17.92 -14.05 12.42
N PHE A 153 -17.16 -14.42 11.37
CA PHE A 153 -15.84 -13.83 11.14
C PHE A 153 -15.92 -12.31 10.93
N PHE A 154 -16.96 -11.85 10.24
CA PHE A 154 -17.19 -10.44 9.98
C PHE A 154 -18.14 -9.76 10.95
N THR A 155 -18.60 -10.45 11.96
CA THR A 155 -19.53 -9.90 12.94
C THR A 155 -18.84 -9.32 14.16
N ILE A 156 -17.64 -8.88 14.00
CA ILE A 156 -16.91 -8.14 15.04
C ILE A 156 -17.46 -6.72 15.05
N SER A 157 -18.27 -6.47 15.96
CA SER A 157 -18.86 -5.15 16.15
C SER A 157 -18.31 -4.48 17.38
#